data_53bd0af6186b280368f04f6dabd15e31
#
_entry.id   53bd0af6186b280368f04f6dabd15e31
#
_cell.length_a   1.000
_cell.length_b   1.000
_cell.length_c   1.000
_cell.angle_alpha   90.00
_cell.angle_beta   90.00
_cell.angle_gamma   90.00
#
_symmetry.space_group_name_H-M   'P 1'
#
loop_
_entity.id
_entity.type
_entity.pdbx_description
1 polymer ?
#
loop_
_entity_poly.entity_id
_entity_poly.type
_entity_poly.pdbx_seq_one_letter_code
_entity_poly.pdbx_strand_id
1 'polypeptide(L)'
;YKSMHPDKTVISLGIGDVTLPLAPAIIEALQKAVAEMGTKEGFHGYAPERGYDFLLNAIAKEDFAARGCEISPDEIFVSDGAKCDVGNIQEIFGTDNLVAVCDPVYPVYVDTNVMAGRTGVYDKALGTYEGLVYMPCTQENGFAPKLPDKTPDLIYLCFPNNPTGAAITKEALQK
;
A
#
# COMPACT_ATOMS: atom_id res chain seq x y z
N TYR A 1 -17.54 -25.28 11.48
CA TYR A 1 -17.87 -25.00 12.90
C TYR A 1 -19.18 -24.22 13.03
N LYS A 2 -19.34 -23.06 12.37
CA LYS A 2 -20.57 -22.24 12.44
C LYS A 2 -21.81 -23.02 12.10
N SER A 3 -21.80 -23.85 11.06
CA SER A 3 -22.96 -24.66 10.64
C SER A 3 -23.35 -25.76 11.65
N MET A 4 -22.38 -26.26 12.42
CA MET A 4 -22.59 -27.27 13.46
C MET A 4 -22.94 -26.66 14.83
N HIS A 5 -22.70 -25.38 15.03
CA HIS A 5 -22.91 -24.66 16.28
C HIS A 5 -23.59 -23.31 16.03
N PRO A 6 -24.83 -23.29 15.56
CA PRO A 6 -25.55 -22.06 15.20
C PRO A 6 -25.84 -21.14 16.39
N ASP A 7 -25.82 -21.69 17.62
CA ASP A 7 -26.00 -21.00 18.90
C ASP A 7 -24.72 -20.26 19.37
N LYS A 8 -23.57 -20.47 18.70
CA LYS A 8 -22.30 -19.86 19.10
C LYS A 8 -21.97 -18.64 18.27
N THR A 9 -21.53 -17.59 18.95
CA THR A 9 -20.91 -16.44 18.30
C THR A 9 -19.47 -16.76 17.97
N VAL A 10 -19.10 -16.68 16.70
CA VAL A 10 -17.72 -16.87 16.23
C VAL A 10 -17.11 -15.54 15.90
N ILE A 11 -16.08 -15.16 16.65
CA ILE A 11 -15.25 -13.98 16.38
C ILE A 11 -14.16 -14.41 15.41
N SER A 12 -14.15 -13.80 14.21
CA SER A 12 -13.12 -14.07 13.20
C SER A 12 -11.98 -13.06 13.36
N LEU A 13 -10.75 -13.58 13.51
CA LEU A 13 -9.53 -12.77 13.62
C LEU A 13 -8.59 -12.98 12.40
N GLY A 14 -9.09 -13.66 11.35
CA GLY A 14 -8.26 -14.08 10.24
C GLY A 14 -8.00 -12.99 9.19
N ILE A 15 -8.97 -12.15 8.91
CA ILE A 15 -8.89 -11.10 7.89
C ILE A 15 -9.43 -9.80 8.49
N GLY A 16 -8.60 -8.75 8.40
CA GLY A 16 -9.08 -7.38 8.65
C GLY A 16 -9.87 -6.88 7.44
N ASP A 17 -11.03 -6.30 7.69
CA ASP A 17 -11.89 -5.73 6.66
C ASP A 17 -12.47 -4.40 7.14
N VAL A 18 -12.92 -3.58 6.20
CA VAL A 18 -13.67 -2.36 6.52
C VAL A 18 -15.03 -2.72 7.09
N THR A 19 -15.41 -2.06 8.17
CA THR A 19 -16.65 -2.37 8.92
C THR A 19 -17.69 -1.24 8.87
N LEU A 20 -17.28 -0.07 8.36
CA LEU A 20 -18.15 1.09 8.27
C LEU A 20 -18.60 1.34 6.82
N PRO A 21 -19.85 1.76 6.60
CA PRO A 21 -20.31 2.15 5.28
C PRO A 21 -19.59 3.42 4.78
N LEU A 22 -19.67 3.66 3.49
CA LEU A 22 -19.14 4.88 2.89
C LEU A 22 -19.86 6.12 3.45
N ALA A 23 -19.11 7.20 3.60
CA ALA A 23 -19.68 8.48 4.01
C ALA A 23 -20.71 8.99 2.97
N PRO A 24 -21.79 9.70 3.42
CA PRO A 24 -22.81 10.20 2.50
C PRO A 24 -22.27 11.02 1.35
N ALA A 25 -21.28 11.87 1.58
CA ALA A 25 -20.65 12.68 0.53
C ALA A 25 -19.99 11.84 -0.57
N ILE A 26 -19.42 10.67 -0.24
CA ILE A 26 -18.84 9.73 -1.20
C ILE A 26 -19.94 9.09 -2.05
N ILE A 27 -21.05 8.67 -1.40
CA ILE A 27 -22.20 8.10 -2.10
C ILE A 27 -22.79 9.11 -3.09
N GLU A 28 -22.96 10.37 -2.67
CA GLU A 28 -23.47 11.46 -3.53
C GLU A 28 -22.54 11.70 -4.73
N ALA A 29 -21.22 11.73 -4.50
CA ALA A 29 -20.25 11.93 -5.57
C ALA A 29 -20.28 10.76 -6.59
N LEU A 30 -20.37 9.52 -6.12
CA LEU A 30 -20.49 8.34 -6.99
C LEU A 30 -21.77 8.36 -7.82
N GLN A 31 -22.91 8.74 -7.21
CA GLN A 31 -24.18 8.88 -7.93
C GLN A 31 -24.11 9.94 -9.04
N LYS A 32 -23.49 11.09 -8.76
CA LYS A 32 -23.27 12.15 -9.75
C LYS A 32 -22.39 11.66 -10.89
N ALA A 33 -21.27 11.00 -10.59
CA ALA A 33 -20.36 10.47 -11.59
C ALA A 33 -21.02 9.43 -12.49
N VAL A 34 -21.84 8.54 -11.92
CA VAL A 34 -22.60 7.55 -12.72
C VAL A 34 -23.64 8.22 -13.60
N ALA A 35 -24.36 9.23 -13.10
CA ALA A 35 -25.34 9.97 -13.88
C ALA A 35 -24.70 10.75 -15.05
N GLU A 36 -23.52 11.33 -14.83
CA GLU A 36 -22.73 12.03 -15.84
C GLU A 36 -22.36 11.10 -17.01
N MET A 37 -21.99 9.85 -16.73
CA MET A 37 -21.67 8.85 -17.75
C MET A 37 -22.85 8.51 -18.69
N GLY A 38 -24.08 8.85 -18.31
CA GLY A 38 -25.29 8.67 -19.12
C GLY A 38 -25.50 9.75 -20.17
N THR A 39 -24.67 10.79 -20.23
CA THR A 39 -24.75 11.88 -21.19
C THR A 39 -23.63 11.81 -22.23
N LYS A 40 -23.85 12.36 -23.41
CA LYS A 40 -22.81 12.39 -24.46
C LYS A 40 -21.61 13.23 -24.04
N GLU A 41 -21.87 14.33 -23.37
CA GLU A 41 -20.86 15.30 -22.90
C GLU A 41 -20.09 14.79 -21.70
N GLY A 42 -20.75 14.03 -20.84
CA GLY A 42 -20.14 13.48 -19.61
C GLY A 42 -19.62 12.05 -19.74
N PHE A 43 -19.76 11.43 -20.90
CA PHE A 43 -19.23 10.09 -21.13
C PHE A 43 -17.70 10.12 -21.19
N HIS A 44 -17.08 9.31 -20.33
CA HIS A 44 -15.63 9.13 -20.28
C HIS A 44 -15.26 7.76 -20.84
N GLY A 45 -14.47 7.73 -21.90
CA GLY A 45 -13.87 6.53 -22.47
C GLY A 45 -12.56 6.17 -21.77
N TYR A 46 -11.51 5.93 -22.53
CA TYR A 46 -10.17 5.76 -21.96
C TYR A 46 -9.72 7.03 -21.25
N ALA A 47 -9.32 6.90 -19.99
CA ALA A 47 -8.71 7.99 -19.23
C ALA A 47 -7.31 8.34 -19.79
N PRO A 48 -6.80 9.55 -19.54
CA PRO A 48 -5.38 9.85 -19.72
C PRO A 48 -4.53 8.87 -18.87
N GLU A 49 -3.36 8.47 -19.40
CA GLU A 49 -2.53 7.42 -18.80
C GLU A 49 -2.16 7.65 -17.32
N ARG A 50 -1.99 8.89 -16.91
CA ARG A 50 -1.68 9.25 -15.52
C ARG A 50 -2.91 9.50 -14.65
N GLY A 51 -4.06 9.73 -15.25
CA GLY A 51 -5.30 10.14 -14.60
C GLY A 51 -5.82 11.48 -15.12
N TYR A 52 -7.01 11.86 -14.70
CA TYR A 52 -7.61 13.14 -15.09
C TYR A 52 -6.95 14.33 -14.38
N ASP A 53 -6.72 15.42 -15.09
CA ASP A 53 -6.05 16.62 -14.56
C ASP A 53 -6.71 17.17 -13.31
N PHE A 54 -8.05 17.15 -13.21
CA PHE A 54 -8.74 17.62 -12.00
C PHE A 54 -8.37 16.80 -10.78
N LEU A 55 -8.17 15.48 -10.93
CA LEU A 55 -7.78 14.59 -9.82
C LEU A 55 -6.31 14.77 -9.47
N LEU A 56 -5.42 14.83 -10.47
CA LEU A 56 -3.99 15.06 -10.26
C LEU A 56 -3.75 16.37 -9.53
N ASN A 57 -4.42 17.46 -9.96
CA ASN A 57 -4.32 18.76 -9.28
C ASN A 57 -4.91 18.73 -7.86
N ALA A 58 -6.03 18.02 -7.65
CA ALA A 58 -6.61 17.88 -6.32
C ALA A 58 -5.67 17.12 -5.38
N ILE A 59 -5.05 16.02 -5.83
CA ILE A 59 -4.07 15.26 -5.04
C ILE A 59 -2.86 16.12 -4.70
N ALA A 60 -2.26 16.80 -5.69
CA ALA A 60 -1.11 17.68 -5.47
C ALA A 60 -1.42 18.76 -4.41
N LYS A 61 -2.59 19.38 -4.50
CA LYS A 61 -2.99 20.47 -3.61
C LYS A 61 -3.40 19.99 -2.21
N GLU A 62 -4.34 19.02 -2.16
CA GLU A 62 -5.02 18.67 -0.90
C GLU A 62 -4.27 17.58 -0.11
N ASP A 63 -3.55 16.68 -0.80
CA ASP A 63 -2.79 15.63 -0.13
C ASP A 63 -1.33 16.01 0.13
N PHE A 64 -0.71 16.79 -0.74
CA PHE A 64 0.70 17.14 -0.60
C PHE A 64 0.92 18.57 -0.13
N ALA A 65 0.51 19.58 -0.89
CA ALA A 65 0.75 20.98 -0.54
C ALA A 65 0.12 21.36 0.79
N ALA A 66 -1.08 20.87 1.10
CA ALA A 66 -1.74 21.09 2.39
C ALA A 66 -0.94 20.53 3.59
N ARG A 67 0.01 19.62 3.35
CA ARG A 67 0.92 19.04 4.37
C ARG A 67 2.34 19.59 4.28
N GLY A 68 2.56 20.64 3.47
CA GLY A 68 3.86 21.29 3.31
C GLY A 68 4.83 20.56 2.38
N CYS A 69 4.34 19.68 1.53
CA CYS A 69 5.11 19.01 0.50
C CYS A 69 4.59 19.45 -0.88
N GLU A 70 5.39 20.17 -1.64
CA GLU A 70 5.01 20.61 -2.97
C GLU A 70 5.52 19.61 -4.02
N ILE A 71 4.58 19.04 -4.79
CA ILE A 71 4.88 18.21 -5.94
C ILE A 71 4.08 18.70 -7.15
N SER A 72 4.61 18.47 -8.35
CA SER A 72 3.90 18.75 -9.58
C SER A 72 2.82 17.68 -9.84
N PRO A 73 1.65 18.04 -10.40
CA PRO A 73 0.70 17.05 -10.91
C PRO A 73 1.34 16.06 -11.90
N ASP A 74 2.43 16.43 -12.56
CA ASP A 74 3.17 15.56 -13.50
C ASP A 74 3.93 14.42 -12.81
N GLU A 75 4.12 14.49 -11.49
CA GLU A 75 4.74 13.46 -10.67
C GLU A 75 3.73 12.45 -10.11
N ILE A 76 2.44 12.62 -10.43
CA ILE A 76 1.34 11.80 -9.92
C ILE A 76 0.83 10.85 -11.01
N PHE A 77 0.70 9.59 -10.64
CA PHE A 77 0.07 8.53 -11.44
C PHE A 77 -1.06 7.90 -10.63
N VAL A 78 -2.25 7.88 -11.19
CA VAL A 78 -3.44 7.29 -10.55
C VAL A 78 -3.60 5.86 -11.05
N SER A 79 -3.79 4.94 -10.12
CA SER A 79 -4.04 3.52 -10.40
C SER A 79 -5.33 3.05 -9.71
N ASP A 80 -5.64 1.78 -9.84
CA ASP A 80 -6.78 1.13 -9.18
C ASP A 80 -6.46 0.65 -7.75
N GLY A 81 -5.28 0.98 -7.22
CA GLY A 81 -4.92 0.76 -5.83
C GLY A 81 -3.47 0.38 -5.62
N ALA A 82 -2.98 0.55 -4.39
CA ALA A 82 -1.59 0.35 -4.00
C ALA A 82 -1.05 -1.06 -4.31
N LYS A 83 -1.89 -2.10 -4.31
CA LYS A 83 -1.45 -3.45 -4.64
C LYS A 83 -0.99 -3.55 -6.10
N CYS A 84 -1.72 -2.93 -7.02
CA CYS A 84 -1.33 -2.87 -8.43
C CYS A 84 -0.05 -2.06 -8.61
N ASP A 85 0.09 -0.93 -7.92
CA ASP A 85 1.31 -0.14 -7.95
C ASP A 85 2.51 -0.92 -7.43
N VAL A 86 2.38 -1.63 -6.32
CA VAL A 86 3.44 -2.48 -5.75
C VAL A 86 3.85 -3.59 -6.72
N GLY A 87 2.90 -4.16 -7.46
CA GLY A 87 3.18 -5.15 -8.49
C GLY A 87 3.88 -4.53 -9.70
N ASN A 88 3.33 -3.45 -10.23
CA ASN A 88 3.78 -2.83 -11.48
C ASN A 88 5.13 -2.12 -11.35
N ILE A 89 5.42 -1.51 -10.19
CA ILE A 89 6.70 -0.82 -9.96
C ILE A 89 7.90 -1.75 -10.10
N GLN A 90 7.70 -3.06 -9.98
CA GLN A 90 8.74 -4.06 -10.18
C GLN A 90 9.35 -4.02 -11.58
N GLU A 91 8.58 -3.60 -12.58
CA GLU A 91 9.01 -3.56 -13.98
C GLU A 91 10.09 -2.50 -14.27
N ILE A 92 10.22 -1.48 -13.42
CA ILE A 92 11.23 -0.43 -13.57
C ILE A 92 12.54 -0.71 -12.84
N PHE A 93 12.63 -1.83 -12.09
CA PHE A 93 13.82 -2.23 -11.33
C PHE A 93 14.41 -3.54 -11.87
N GLY A 94 15.73 -3.66 -11.81
CA GLY A 94 16.45 -4.91 -12.12
C GLY A 94 16.22 -6.00 -11.07
N THR A 95 16.51 -7.24 -11.41
CA THR A 95 16.40 -8.39 -10.47
C THR A 95 17.50 -8.44 -9.44
N ASP A 96 18.56 -7.67 -9.61
CA ASP A 96 19.72 -7.53 -8.74
C ASP A 96 19.58 -6.41 -7.69
N ASN A 97 18.50 -5.62 -7.76
CA ASN A 97 18.22 -4.60 -6.75
C ASN A 97 17.93 -5.23 -5.38
N LEU A 98 18.57 -4.68 -4.35
CA LEU A 98 18.37 -5.08 -2.96
C LEU A 98 17.11 -4.43 -2.40
N VAL A 99 16.22 -5.24 -1.89
CA VAL A 99 14.92 -4.78 -1.38
C VAL A 99 14.82 -4.98 0.12
N ALA A 100 14.40 -3.95 0.85
CA ALA A 100 14.13 -4.00 2.28
C ALA A 100 12.63 -3.90 2.58
N VAL A 101 12.18 -4.71 3.54
CA VAL A 101 10.80 -4.75 4.03
C VAL A 101 10.77 -4.71 5.55
N CYS A 102 9.72 -4.09 6.13
CA CYS A 102 9.47 -4.25 7.57
C CYS A 102 9.15 -5.71 7.90
N ASP A 103 9.38 -6.13 9.14
CA ASP A 103 9.00 -7.46 9.63
C ASP A 103 8.33 -7.33 11.02
N PRO A 104 7.04 -7.70 11.17
CA PRO A 104 6.13 -8.18 10.12
C PRO A 104 5.68 -7.12 9.12
N VAL A 105 5.28 -7.55 7.93
CA VAL A 105 4.85 -6.69 6.84
C VAL A 105 3.64 -7.26 6.09
N TYR A 106 2.96 -6.43 5.33
CA TYR A 106 1.94 -6.89 4.39
C TYR A 106 2.58 -7.86 3.37
N PRO A 107 2.10 -9.13 3.30
CA PRO A 107 2.79 -10.18 2.54
C PRO A 107 3.06 -9.83 1.08
N VAL A 108 2.20 -8.99 0.47
CA VAL A 108 2.32 -8.61 -0.95
C VAL A 108 3.67 -7.97 -1.28
N TYR A 109 4.31 -7.25 -0.34
CA TYR A 109 5.64 -6.68 -0.58
C TYR A 109 6.72 -7.76 -0.75
N VAL A 110 6.59 -8.88 -0.05
CA VAL A 110 7.46 -10.04 -0.23
C VAL A 110 7.05 -10.81 -1.49
N ASP A 111 5.77 -11.12 -1.64
CA ASP A 111 5.23 -11.95 -2.72
C ASP A 111 5.53 -11.36 -4.11
N THR A 112 5.39 -10.06 -4.29
CA THR A 112 5.71 -9.39 -5.56
C THR A 112 7.19 -9.48 -5.91
N ASN A 113 8.07 -9.41 -4.92
CA ASN A 113 9.50 -9.60 -5.12
C ASN A 113 9.87 -11.07 -5.40
N VAL A 114 9.15 -12.04 -4.81
CA VAL A 114 9.27 -13.46 -5.18
C VAL A 114 8.89 -13.66 -6.65
N MET A 115 7.75 -13.11 -7.06
CA MET A 115 7.27 -13.19 -8.44
C MET A 115 8.24 -12.53 -9.44
N ALA A 116 8.89 -11.44 -9.02
CA ALA A 116 9.92 -10.75 -9.82
C ALA A 116 11.30 -11.44 -9.81
N GLY A 117 11.47 -12.52 -9.04
CA GLY A 117 12.72 -13.28 -9.00
C GLY A 117 13.87 -12.64 -8.21
N ARG A 118 13.58 -11.69 -7.30
CA ARG A 118 14.59 -10.94 -6.52
C ARG A 118 14.99 -11.59 -5.20
N THR A 119 14.24 -12.59 -4.73
CA THR A 119 14.31 -13.03 -3.34
C THR A 119 15.36 -14.10 -3.06
N GLY A 120 15.91 -14.73 -4.07
CA GLY A 120 16.79 -15.87 -3.86
C GLY A 120 16.08 -17.06 -3.20
N VAL A 121 16.81 -17.84 -2.40
CA VAL A 121 16.30 -19.05 -1.77
C VAL A 121 15.54 -18.72 -0.47
N TYR A 122 14.46 -19.46 -0.24
CA TYR A 122 13.72 -19.38 1.02
C TYR A 122 14.38 -20.23 2.10
N ASP A 123 14.78 -19.61 3.20
CA ASP A 123 15.28 -20.29 4.40
C ASP A 123 14.08 -20.68 5.29
N LYS A 124 13.81 -21.99 5.35
CA LYS A 124 12.72 -22.54 6.17
C LYS A 124 12.96 -22.42 7.67
N ALA A 125 14.20 -22.36 8.11
CA ALA A 125 14.53 -22.27 9.54
C ALA A 125 14.30 -20.85 10.06
N LEU A 126 14.60 -19.85 9.24
CA LEU A 126 14.42 -18.43 9.57
C LEU A 126 13.04 -17.90 9.13
N GLY A 127 12.36 -18.56 8.19
CA GLY A 127 11.11 -18.08 7.62
C GLY A 127 11.28 -16.87 6.69
N THR A 128 12.48 -16.69 6.12
CA THR A 128 12.85 -15.50 5.33
C THR A 128 13.46 -15.89 3.99
N TYR A 129 13.51 -14.94 3.07
CA TYR A 129 14.24 -15.07 1.81
C TYR A 129 15.61 -14.42 1.94
N GLU A 130 16.68 -15.08 1.49
CA GLU A 130 18.06 -14.61 1.60
C GLU A 130 18.38 -13.33 0.82
N GLY A 131 17.64 -13.06 -0.25
CA GLY A 131 17.78 -11.88 -1.11
C GLY A 131 16.99 -10.66 -0.65
N LEU A 132 16.26 -10.75 0.48
CA LEU A 132 15.55 -9.61 1.07
C LEU A 132 16.20 -9.18 2.38
N VAL A 133 16.15 -7.88 2.64
CA VAL A 133 16.54 -7.29 3.92
C VAL A 133 15.28 -7.09 4.77
N TYR A 134 15.21 -7.79 5.89
CA TYR A 134 14.11 -7.65 6.84
C TYR A 134 14.48 -6.65 7.92
N MET A 135 13.62 -5.65 8.13
CA MET A 135 13.78 -4.62 9.16
C MET A 135 12.82 -4.92 10.32
N PRO A 136 13.30 -5.50 11.43
CA PRO A 136 12.42 -5.90 12.53
C PRO A 136 11.65 -4.71 13.10
N CYS A 137 10.34 -4.89 13.26
CA CYS A 137 9.41 -3.94 13.89
C CYS A 137 8.77 -4.66 15.11
N THR A 138 9.45 -4.63 16.22
CA THR A 138 9.09 -5.36 17.45
C THR A 138 8.59 -4.42 18.53
N GLN A 139 8.02 -4.98 19.58
CA GLN A 139 7.61 -4.20 20.77
C GLN A 139 8.81 -3.49 21.41
N GLU A 140 9.98 -4.13 21.44
CA GLU A 140 11.20 -3.60 22.06
C GLU A 140 11.73 -2.35 21.35
N ASN A 141 11.49 -2.23 20.03
CA ASN A 141 11.89 -1.04 19.26
C ASN A 141 10.72 -0.09 18.96
N GLY A 142 9.58 -0.27 19.67
CA GLY A 142 8.40 0.56 19.48
C GLY A 142 7.76 0.41 18.10
N PHE A 143 7.96 -0.73 17.45
CA PHE A 143 7.53 -1.04 16.09
C PHE A 143 8.09 -0.10 14.99
N ALA A 144 9.13 0.67 15.31
CA ALA A 144 9.87 1.46 14.34
C ALA A 144 10.94 0.58 13.67
N PRO A 145 11.01 0.53 12.34
CA PRO A 145 12.01 -0.28 11.66
C PRO A 145 13.42 0.21 11.99
N LYS A 146 14.29 -0.74 12.29
CA LYS A 146 15.72 -0.45 12.42
C LYS A 146 16.32 -0.30 11.03
N LEU A 147 17.18 0.71 10.86
CA LEU A 147 17.91 0.88 9.60
C LEU A 147 18.70 -0.40 9.27
N PRO A 148 18.67 -0.85 8.02
CA PRO A 148 19.40 -2.03 7.61
C PRO A 148 20.91 -1.79 7.57
N ASP A 149 21.69 -2.83 7.83
CA ASP A 149 23.16 -2.75 7.77
C ASP A 149 23.69 -2.57 6.34
N LYS A 150 22.90 -2.95 5.34
CA LYS A 150 23.19 -2.76 3.92
C LYS A 150 22.25 -1.69 3.36
N THR A 151 22.75 -0.81 2.52
CA THR A 151 21.92 0.17 1.80
C THR A 151 21.07 -0.54 0.76
N PRO A 152 19.74 -0.61 0.90
CA PRO A 152 18.88 -1.18 -0.11
C PRO A 152 18.63 -0.17 -1.25
N ASP A 153 18.28 -0.70 -2.42
CA ASP A 153 17.86 0.09 -3.57
C ASP A 153 16.37 0.48 -3.45
N LEU A 154 15.58 -0.37 -2.77
CA LEU A 154 14.15 -0.17 -2.59
C LEU A 154 13.74 -0.51 -1.15
N ILE A 155 12.96 0.36 -0.54
CA ILE A 155 12.41 0.15 0.82
C ILE A 155 10.88 0.26 0.76
N TYR A 156 10.18 -0.78 1.24
CA TYR A 156 8.75 -0.72 1.45
C TYR A 156 8.42 -0.30 2.88
N LEU A 157 7.75 0.84 3.02
CA LEU A 157 7.23 1.36 4.28
C LEU A 157 5.71 1.47 4.21
N CYS A 158 5.04 1.03 5.26
CA CYS A 158 3.58 1.11 5.39
C CYS A 158 3.23 1.54 6.81
N PHE A 159 2.70 2.75 6.97
CA PHE A 159 2.27 3.26 8.27
C PHE A 159 0.91 3.95 8.16
N PRO A 160 -0.09 3.55 8.98
CA PRO A 160 -0.07 2.42 9.92
C PRO A 160 0.26 1.09 9.22
N ASN A 161 1.11 0.28 9.88
CA ASN A 161 1.60 -0.97 9.29
C ASN A 161 0.50 -2.03 9.21
N ASN A 162 0.44 -2.73 8.11
CA ASN A 162 -0.29 -3.98 8.00
C ASN A 162 0.72 -5.15 8.18
N PRO A 163 0.58 -6.05 9.20
CA PRO A 163 -0.66 -6.32 9.97
C PRO A 163 -0.74 -5.69 11.37
N THR A 164 0.29 -4.99 11.85
CA THR A 164 0.38 -4.61 13.28
C THR A 164 -0.50 -3.42 13.67
N GLY A 165 -0.89 -2.58 12.71
CA GLY A 165 -1.56 -1.30 12.97
C GLY A 165 -0.65 -0.25 13.60
N ALA A 166 0.64 -0.55 13.81
CA ALA A 166 1.58 0.39 14.40
C ALA A 166 1.92 1.53 13.45
N ALA A 167 2.07 2.72 13.98
CA ALA A 167 2.59 3.90 13.30
C ALA A 167 3.88 4.36 13.98
N ILE A 168 4.73 5.06 13.25
CA ILE A 168 5.95 5.66 13.80
C ILE A 168 5.82 7.18 13.90
N THR A 169 6.63 7.79 14.75
CA THR A 169 6.66 9.24 14.88
C THR A 169 7.39 9.87 13.68
N LYS A 170 7.15 11.17 13.46
CA LYS A 170 7.86 11.94 12.44
C LYS A 170 9.38 11.90 12.66
N GLU A 171 9.81 12.00 13.92
CA GLU A 171 11.23 11.99 14.30
C GLU A 171 11.87 10.62 14.01
N ALA A 172 11.13 9.53 14.18
CA ALA A 172 11.61 8.19 13.84
C ALA A 172 11.71 7.98 12.32
N LEU A 173 10.79 8.56 11.55
CA LEU A 173 10.81 8.48 10.09
C LEU A 173 11.93 9.33 9.46
N GLN A 174 12.39 10.37 10.17
CA GLN A 174 13.45 11.27 9.68
C GLN A 174 14.88 10.74 9.94
N LYS A 175 15.04 9.66 10.68
CA LYS A 175 16.33 9.00 10.93
C LYS A 175 16.72 8.06 9.81
#